data_a953bb4e06609f9e95aafcbbfdb70db8
#
_entry.id   a953bb4e06609f9e95aafcbbfdb70db8
#
_cell.length_a   1.000
_cell.length_b   1.000
_cell.length_c   1.000
_cell.angle_alpha   90.00
_cell.angle_beta   90.00
_cell.angle_gamma   90.00
#
_symmetry.space_group_name_H-M   'P 1'
#
loop_
_entity.id
_entity.type
_entity.pdbx_description
1 polymer ?
#
loop_
_entity_poly.entity_id
_entity_poly.type
_entity_poly.pdbx_seq_one_letter_code
_entity_poly.pdbx_strand_id
1 'polypeptide(L)'
;MKILIFLVTLHTFLFAQTPYILTKFPTLYPLVEIYTKKVPQSYKAEITEIIKEYAKEMGISTKGYSSRPLAIIISRVAIGETLVLKVQLLLAEEVRRLDDNEEVFALTYQKEDIFEVEDLEEDLIDSVEYLLEEFKDQYIEDNEE
;
A
#
# COMPACT_ATOMS: atom_id res chain seq x y z
N MET A 1 -54.10 -19.21 -14.93
CA MET A 1 -52.83 -18.79 -15.55
C MET A 1 -51.97 -18.16 -14.49
N LYS A 2 -50.97 -18.87 -13.99
CA LYS A 2 -50.09 -18.38 -12.91
C LYS A 2 -48.84 -17.74 -13.56
N ILE A 3 -48.74 -16.43 -13.43
CA ILE A 3 -47.55 -15.68 -13.89
C ILE A 3 -46.46 -15.86 -12.83
N LEU A 4 -45.46 -16.65 -13.18
CA LEU A 4 -44.24 -16.82 -12.36
C LEU A 4 -43.33 -15.63 -12.63
N ILE A 5 -43.29 -14.68 -11.68
CA ILE A 5 -42.35 -13.55 -11.72
C ILE A 5 -40.99 -14.10 -11.29
N PHE A 6 -40.10 -14.29 -12.25
CA PHE A 6 -38.69 -14.64 -11.98
C PHE A 6 -37.98 -13.37 -11.54
N LEU A 7 -37.83 -13.18 -10.22
CA LEU A 7 -37.05 -12.10 -9.66
C LEU A 7 -35.56 -12.46 -9.84
N VAL A 8 -34.98 -12.03 -10.94
CA VAL A 8 -33.52 -12.09 -11.13
C VAL A 8 -32.91 -11.04 -10.21
N THR A 9 -32.48 -11.46 -9.03
CA THR A 9 -31.64 -10.62 -8.16
C THR A 9 -30.26 -10.52 -8.82
N LEU A 10 -30.07 -9.43 -9.56
CA LEU A 10 -28.76 -9.03 -10.08
C LEU A 10 -27.90 -8.65 -8.88
N HIS A 11 -27.10 -9.59 -8.41
CA HIS A 11 -26.05 -9.30 -7.43
C HIS A 11 -24.95 -8.55 -8.18
N THR A 12 -25.08 -7.23 -8.22
CA THR A 12 -23.96 -6.36 -8.53
C THR A 12 -22.98 -6.49 -7.38
N PHE A 13 -21.94 -7.31 -7.57
CA PHE A 13 -20.75 -7.21 -6.74
C PHE A 13 -20.17 -5.82 -6.97
N LEU A 14 -20.49 -4.91 -6.07
CA LEU A 14 -19.76 -3.66 -5.92
C LEU A 14 -18.38 -4.07 -5.37
N PHE A 15 -17.47 -4.41 -6.28
CA PHE A 15 -16.06 -4.34 -5.94
C PHE A 15 -15.82 -2.88 -5.59
N ALA A 16 -15.50 -2.60 -4.34
CA ALA A 16 -15.01 -1.31 -3.95
C ALA A 16 -13.64 -1.15 -4.62
N GLN A 17 -13.66 -0.66 -5.86
CA GLN A 17 -12.43 -0.27 -6.54
C GLN A 17 -11.78 0.81 -5.70
N THR A 18 -10.50 0.65 -5.43
CA THR A 18 -9.76 1.71 -4.77
C THR A 18 -9.82 2.95 -5.66
N PRO A 19 -9.86 4.17 -5.10
CA PRO A 19 -9.87 5.39 -5.91
C PRO A 19 -8.52 5.62 -6.61
N TYR A 20 -7.52 4.79 -6.34
CA TYR A 20 -6.18 4.91 -6.87
C TYR A 20 -6.02 4.05 -8.11
N ILE A 21 -5.39 4.61 -9.14
CA ILE A 21 -4.96 3.91 -10.34
C ILE A 21 -3.44 3.99 -10.39
N LEU A 22 -2.79 2.82 -10.40
CA LEU A 22 -1.34 2.71 -10.44
C LEU A 22 -0.86 2.61 -11.89
N THR A 23 -0.60 3.75 -12.52
CA THR A 23 -0.01 3.76 -13.86
C THR A 23 1.44 3.29 -13.84
N LYS A 24 1.86 2.61 -14.91
CA LYS A 24 3.20 2.05 -15.06
C LYS A 24 4.30 3.10 -14.85
N PHE A 25 5.24 2.80 -13.98
CA PHE A 25 6.41 3.64 -13.73
C PHE A 25 7.70 2.79 -13.61
N PRO A 26 8.87 3.32 -14.06
CA PRO A 26 10.08 2.52 -14.17
C PRO A 26 10.89 2.42 -12.88
N THR A 27 10.70 3.37 -11.95
CA THR A 27 11.54 3.48 -10.75
C THR A 27 10.71 3.88 -9.53
N LEU A 28 11.12 3.40 -8.36
CA LEU A 28 10.65 3.88 -7.06
C LEU A 28 11.82 4.00 -6.06
N TYR A 29 11.58 4.72 -4.98
CA TYR A 29 12.51 4.86 -3.85
C TYR A 29 11.90 4.23 -2.60
N PRO A 30 12.47 3.12 -2.07
CA PRO A 30 12.00 2.52 -0.82
C PRO A 30 12.28 3.44 0.36
N LEU A 31 11.25 3.70 1.18
CA LEU A 31 11.36 4.51 2.39
C LEU A 31 10.68 3.78 3.56
N VAL A 32 11.37 3.66 4.69
CA VAL A 32 10.79 3.05 5.90
C VAL A 32 10.97 4.00 7.08
N GLU A 33 9.86 4.38 7.71
CA GLU A 33 9.84 5.23 8.89
C GLU A 33 9.13 4.55 10.07
N ILE A 34 9.78 4.56 11.23
CA ILE A 34 9.27 3.96 12.47
C ILE A 34 9.13 5.06 13.53
N TYR A 35 7.89 5.41 13.85
CA TYR A 35 7.53 6.49 14.78
C TYR A 35 7.18 5.99 16.19
N THR A 36 7.57 4.78 16.56
CA THR A 36 7.36 4.25 17.89
C THR A 36 8.62 3.58 18.44
N LYS A 37 8.87 3.78 19.73
CA LYS A 37 9.98 3.10 20.44
C LYS A 37 9.69 1.61 20.72
N LYS A 38 8.47 1.15 20.45
CA LYS A 38 8.08 -0.24 20.66
C LYS A 38 8.53 -1.17 19.53
N VAL A 39 8.93 -0.59 18.40
CA VAL A 39 9.47 -1.31 17.25
C VAL A 39 10.94 -0.90 17.08
N PRO A 40 11.88 -1.85 17.11
CA PRO A 40 13.31 -1.58 16.89
C PRO A 40 13.57 -0.96 15.51
N GLN A 41 14.49 -0.01 15.45
CA GLN A 41 14.88 0.66 14.19
C GLN A 41 15.60 -0.31 13.22
N SER A 42 16.08 -1.46 13.69
CA SER A 42 16.71 -2.50 12.87
C SER A 42 15.77 -3.06 11.80
N TYR A 43 14.46 -3.07 12.03
CA TYR A 43 13.47 -3.49 11.04
C TYR A 43 13.46 -2.64 9.75
N LYS A 44 13.99 -1.41 9.80
CA LYS A 44 14.07 -0.57 8.60
C LYS A 44 14.83 -1.23 7.46
N ALA A 45 15.95 -1.86 7.78
CA ALA A 45 16.78 -2.52 6.75
C ALA A 45 16.06 -3.72 6.13
N GLU A 46 15.47 -4.56 6.96
CA GLU A 46 14.72 -5.75 6.53
C GLU A 46 13.52 -5.36 5.66
N ILE A 47 12.67 -4.46 6.14
CA ILE A 47 11.50 -3.98 5.39
C ILE A 47 11.91 -3.30 4.07
N THR A 48 13.04 -2.58 4.07
CA THR A 48 13.58 -1.99 2.83
C THR A 48 13.91 -3.07 1.79
N GLU A 49 14.50 -4.20 2.20
CA GLU A 49 14.79 -5.31 1.28
C GLU A 49 13.49 -5.97 0.77
N ILE A 50 12.49 -6.16 1.64
CA ILE A 50 11.17 -6.67 1.22
C ILE A 50 10.56 -5.76 0.15
N ILE A 51 10.55 -4.43 0.34
CA ILE A 51 10.05 -3.49 -0.68
C ILE A 51 10.81 -3.65 -2.02
N LYS A 52 12.13 -3.85 -1.97
CA LYS A 52 12.94 -4.03 -3.19
C LYS A 52 12.62 -5.34 -3.91
N GLU A 53 12.32 -6.41 -3.18
CA GLU A 53 11.92 -7.69 -3.76
C GLU A 53 10.59 -7.57 -4.49
N TYR A 54 9.57 -6.98 -3.87
CA TYR A 54 8.27 -6.71 -4.52
C TYR A 54 8.41 -5.78 -5.74
N ALA A 55 9.21 -4.72 -5.64
CA ALA A 55 9.49 -3.85 -6.77
C ALA A 55 10.12 -4.62 -7.94
N LYS A 56 11.07 -5.51 -7.67
CA LYS A 56 11.70 -6.35 -8.68
C LYS A 56 10.69 -7.29 -9.35
N GLU A 57 9.76 -7.89 -8.61
CA GLU A 57 8.71 -8.73 -9.17
C GLU A 57 7.80 -7.96 -10.13
N MET A 58 7.52 -6.70 -9.84
CA MET A 58 6.77 -5.79 -10.72
C MET A 58 7.60 -5.23 -11.88
N GLY A 59 8.88 -5.55 -11.97
CA GLY A 59 9.78 -4.99 -12.99
C GLY A 59 10.19 -3.53 -12.74
N ILE A 60 10.04 -3.04 -11.51
CA ILE A 60 10.35 -1.67 -11.11
C ILE A 60 11.76 -1.61 -10.52
N SER A 61 12.58 -0.65 -10.98
CA SER A 61 13.93 -0.48 -10.46
C SER A 61 13.92 0.35 -9.16
N THR A 62 14.68 -0.12 -8.17
CA THR A 62 14.95 0.63 -6.93
C THR A 62 16.38 1.20 -6.91
N LYS A 63 17.08 1.14 -8.06
CA LYS A 63 18.46 1.62 -8.20
C LYS A 63 18.48 3.04 -8.75
N GLY A 64 19.33 3.87 -8.16
CA GLY A 64 19.49 5.25 -8.57
C GLY A 64 18.45 6.19 -7.96
N TYR A 65 18.35 7.40 -8.53
CA TYR A 65 17.42 8.42 -8.08
C TYR A 65 15.99 8.12 -8.58
N SER A 66 15.03 8.29 -7.69
CA SER A 66 13.62 8.30 -8.03
C SER A 66 12.89 9.34 -7.17
N SER A 67 12.02 10.13 -7.78
CA SER A 67 11.11 11.05 -7.07
C SER A 67 9.83 10.36 -6.56
N ARG A 68 9.74 9.02 -6.67
CA ARG A 68 8.59 8.23 -6.23
C ARG A 68 8.94 7.41 -4.99
N PRO A 69 8.80 7.95 -3.78
CA PRO A 69 8.90 7.15 -2.57
C PRO A 69 7.72 6.19 -2.46
N LEU A 70 8.04 4.90 -2.29
CA LEU A 70 7.13 3.91 -1.75
C LEU A 70 7.47 3.74 -0.28
N ALA A 71 6.64 4.29 0.58
CA ALA A 71 6.91 4.43 2.01
C ALA A 71 6.12 3.45 2.84
N ILE A 72 6.80 2.71 3.74
CA ILE A 72 6.18 2.02 4.87
C ILE A 72 6.37 2.90 6.11
N ILE A 73 5.26 3.27 6.73
CA ILE A 73 5.23 4.06 7.97
C ILE A 73 4.62 3.22 9.09
N ILE A 74 5.40 3.02 10.17
CA ILE A 74 4.99 2.23 11.32
C ILE A 74 4.79 3.15 12.51
N SER A 75 3.60 3.12 13.09
CA SER A 75 3.23 3.91 14.25
C SER A 75 2.43 3.10 15.27
N ARG A 76 2.42 3.56 16.52
CA ARG A 76 1.59 2.98 17.57
C ARG A 76 0.24 3.67 17.62
N VAL A 77 -0.83 2.89 17.75
CA VAL A 77 -2.16 3.39 18.09
C VAL A 77 -2.38 3.21 19.59
N ALA A 78 -2.78 4.28 20.26
CA ALA A 78 -3.03 4.24 21.71
C ALA A 78 -4.45 3.70 22.00
N ILE A 79 -4.57 2.39 22.12
CA ILE A 79 -5.82 1.72 22.47
C ILE A 79 -5.56 0.82 23.69
N GLY A 80 -6.09 1.21 24.85
CA GLY A 80 -5.95 0.43 26.08
C GLY A 80 -4.49 0.20 26.49
N GLU A 81 -4.21 -0.98 27.08
CA GLU A 81 -2.87 -1.38 27.55
C GLU A 81 -2.10 -2.24 26.54
N THR A 82 -2.75 -2.74 25.50
CA THR A 82 -2.16 -3.60 24.49
C THR A 82 -1.33 -2.80 23.48
N LEU A 83 -0.36 -3.47 22.86
CA LEU A 83 0.40 -2.87 21.76
C LEU A 83 -0.38 -3.04 20.46
N VAL A 84 -0.93 -1.94 19.96
CA VAL A 84 -1.57 -1.88 18.66
C VAL A 84 -0.67 -1.08 17.72
N LEU A 85 -0.33 -1.67 16.59
CA LEU A 85 0.45 -1.02 15.53
C LEU A 85 -0.45 -0.67 14.35
N LYS A 86 -0.08 0.43 13.70
CA LYS A 86 -0.58 0.80 12.38
C LYS A 86 0.60 0.83 11.41
N VAL A 87 0.48 0.04 10.36
CA VAL A 87 1.39 0.05 9.21
C VAL A 87 0.68 0.71 8.04
N GLN A 88 1.31 1.69 7.42
CA GLN A 88 0.77 2.39 6.26
C GLN A 88 1.72 2.22 5.08
N LEU A 89 1.17 1.87 3.93
CA LEU A 89 1.87 1.88 2.64
C LEU A 89 1.40 3.08 1.84
N LEU A 90 2.33 3.92 1.45
CA LEU A 90 2.08 5.18 0.72
C LEU A 90 2.95 5.24 -0.53
N LEU A 91 2.35 5.55 -1.68
CA LEU A 91 3.10 6.00 -2.85
C LEU A 91 2.88 7.50 -3.02
N ALA A 92 3.95 8.25 -3.22
CA ALA A 92 3.87 9.66 -3.55
C ALA A 92 4.61 9.95 -4.85
N GLU A 93 4.09 10.90 -5.62
CA GLU A 93 4.61 11.23 -6.95
C GLU A 93 4.50 12.73 -7.22
N GLU A 94 5.36 13.21 -8.12
CA GLU A 94 5.15 14.50 -8.75
C GLU A 94 4.01 14.37 -9.76
N VAL A 95 2.96 15.15 -9.57
CA VAL A 95 1.78 15.19 -10.44
C VAL A 95 1.54 16.62 -10.92
N ARG A 96 0.95 16.75 -12.10
CA ARG A 96 0.58 18.05 -12.65
C ARG A 96 -0.91 18.31 -12.46
N ARG A 97 -1.26 19.41 -11.81
CA ARG A 97 -2.64 19.84 -11.70
C ARG A 97 -3.17 20.30 -13.05
N LEU A 98 -4.42 19.96 -13.37
CA LEU A 98 -5.01 20.26 -14.67
C LEU A 98 -5.54 21.70 -14.77
N ASP A 99 -5.84 22.34 -13.64
CA ASP A 99 -6.44 23.68 -13.58
C ASP A 99 -5.42 24.81 -13.78
N ASP A 100 -4.22 24.68 -13.22
CA ASP A 100 -3.17 25.70 -13.30
C ASP A 100 -1.88 25.20 -13.94
N ASN A 101 -1.82 23.89 -14.25
CA ASN A 101 -0.67 23.24 -14.88
C ASN A 101 0.60 23.22 -13.99
N GLU A 102 0.44 23.47 -12.67
CA GLU A 102 1.55 23.40 -11.71
C GLU A 102 1.90 21.97 -11.33
N GLU A 103 3.20 21.72 -11.14
CA GLU A 103 3.71 20.47 -10.61
C GLU A 103 3.64 20.48 -9.08
N VAL A 104 3.04 19.46 -8.51
CA VAL A 104 2.87 19.30 -7.06
C VAL A 104 3.20 17.87 -6.66
N PHE A 105 3.67 17.69 -5.42
CA PHE A 105 3.91 16.36 -4.87
C PHE A 105 2.62 15.89 -4.17
N ALA A 106 2.14 14.69 -4.54
CA ALA A 106 0.88 14.18 -4.04
C ALA A 106 0.97 12.69 -3.70
N LEU A 107 0.13 12.27 -2.75
CA LEU A 107 -0.10 10.84 -2.51
C LEU A 107 -0.99 10.30 -3.62
N THR A 108 -0.49 9.31 -4.34
CA THR A 108 -1.19 8.64 -5.45
C THR A 108 -1.66 7.23 -5.10
N TYR A 109 -1.21 6.70 -3.96
CA TYR A 109 -1.70 5.47 -3.35
C TYR A 109 -1.57 5.52 -1.84
N GLN A 110 -2.55 4.94 -1.14
CA GLN A 110 -2.50 4.75 0.31
C GLN A 110 -3.30 3.52 0.70
N LYS A 111 -2.69 2.69 1.54
CA LYS A 111 -3.36 1.59 2.25
C LYS A 111 -2.80 1.46 3.65
N GLU A 112 -3.59 0.95 4.58
CA GLU A 112 -3.14 0.74 5.95
C GLU A 112 -3.67 -0.57 6.53
N ASP A 113 -2.93 -1.10 7.49
CA ASP A 113 -3.31 -2.22 8.33
C ASP A 113 -3.12 -1.84 9.80
N ILE A 114 -4.07 -2.25 10.65
CA ILE A 114 -4.05 -1.98 12.10
C ILE A 114 -4.30 -3.29 12.82
N PHE A 115 -3.37 -3.69 13.68
CA PHE A 115 -3.43 -4.96 14.38
C PHE A 115 -2.91 -4.87 15.81
N GLU A 116 -3.39 -5.77 16.67
CA GLU A 116 -2.83 -6.03 17.99
C GLU A 116 -1.62 -6.95 17.85
N VAL A 117 -0.52 -6.62 18.53
CA VAL A 117 0.73 -7.37 18.44
C VAL A 117 0.71 -8.52 19.45
N GLU A 118 0.81 -9.75 18.95
CA GLU A 118 1.06 -10.97 19.73
C GLU A 118 2.52 -11.40 19.62
N ASP A 119 3.05 -11.48 18.38
CA ASP A 119 4.46 -11.64 18.05
C ASP A 119 4.92 -10.49 17.16
N LEU A 120 5.83 -9.65 17.66
CA LEU A 120 6.21 -8.42 16.96
C LEU A 120 6.85 -8.68 15.60
N GLU A 121 7.71 -9.70 15.49
CA GLU A 121 8.43 -10.00 14.25
C GLU A 121 7.47 -10.54 13.20
N GLU A 122 6.71 -11.58 13.56
CA GLU A 122 5.75 -12.24 12.68
C GLU A 122 4.66 -11.26 12.24
N ASP A 123 3.96 -10.64 13.19
CA ASP A 123 2.81 -9.76 12.89
C ASP A 123 3.21 -8.53 12.06
N LEU A 124 4.39 -7.95 12.35
CA LEU A 124 4.87 -6.78 11.60
C LEU A 124 5.24 -7.13 10.16
N ILE A 125 5.97 -8.22 9.96
CA ILE A 125 6.40 -8.64 8.61
C ILE A 125 5.18 -9.08 7.79
N ASP A 126 4.26 -9.86 8.36
CA ASP A 126 3.02 -10.27 7.71
C ASP A 126 2.18 -9.07 7.27
N SER A 127 2.07 -8.05 8.12
CA SER A 127 1.36 -6.81 7.76
C SER A 127 2.04 -6.05 6.61
N VAL A 128 3.36 -5.96 6.61
CA VAL A 128 4.12 -5.32 5.52
C VAL A 128 3.94 -6.08 4.22
N GLU A 129 4.09 -7.41 4.23
CA GLU A 129 3.93 -8.25 3.05
C GLU A 129 2.49 -8.21 2.52
N TYR A 130 1.49 -8.25 3.39
CA TYR A 130 0.10 -8.09 3.02
C TYR A 130 -0.15 -6.78 2.24
N LEU A 131 0.34 -5.65 2.75
CA LEU A 131 0.16 -4.35 2.10
C LEU A 131 0.91 -4.27 0.75
N LEU A 132 2.10 -4.87 0.65
CA LEU A 132 2.86 -4.90 -0.59
C LEU A 132 2.26 -5.85 -1.63
N GLU A 133 1.69 -6.98 -1.23
CA GLU A 133 0.97 -7.89 -2.13
C GLU A 133 -0.25 -7.20 -2.73
N GLU A 134 -1.05 -6.53 -1.90
CA GLU A 134 -2.21 -5.76 -2.37
C GLU A 134 -1.82 -4.62 -3.34
N PHE A 135 -0.68 -3.97 -3.09
CA PHE A 135 -0.13 -2.96 -3.99
C PHE A 135 0.31 -3.58 -5.32
N LYS A 136 1.00 -4.71 -5.27
CA LYS A 136 1.46 -5.45 -6.44
C LYS A 136 0.30 -5.93 -7.29
N ASP A 137 -0.70 -6.54 -6.66
CA ASP A 137 -1.88 -7.05 -7.36
C ASP A 137 -2.62 -5.92 -8.09
N GLN A 138 -2.83 -4.79 -7.43
CA GLN A 138 -3.43 -3.62 -8.07
C GLN A 138 -2.54 -3.06 -9.19
N TYR A 139 -1.22 -2.97 -8.98
CA TYR A 139 -0.30 -2.50 -10.02
C TYR A 139 -0.34 -3.38 -11.26
N ILE A 140 -0.40 -4.70 -11.08
CA ILE A 140 -0.52 -5.65 -12.19
C ILE A 140 -1.86 -5.46 -12.90
N GLU A 141 -2.98 -5.45 -12.15
CA GLU A 141 -4.33 -5.28 -12.71
C GLU A 141 -4.47 -3.97 -13.50
N ASP A 142 -3.97 -2.86 -12.97
CA ASP A 142 -4.04 -1.54 -13.60
C ASP A 142 -3.16 -1.42 -14.87
N ASN A 143 -2.19 -2.33 -15.07
CA ASN A 143 -1.24 -2.31 -16.18
C ASN A 143 -1.30 -3.56 -17.10
N GLU A 144 -2.24 -4.47 -16.85
CA GLU A 144 -2.57 -5.55 -17.79
C GLU A 144 -3.28 -4.95 -19.02
N GLU A 145 -2.71 -5.23 -20.22
CA GLU A 145 -3.30 -4.85 -21.52
C GLU A 145 -4.23 -5.95 -22.04
#